data_77e91d675d93bd117f527cad5d069475
#
_entry.id   77e91d675d93bd117f527cad5d069475
#
_cell.length_a   1.000
_cell.length_b   1.000
_cell.length_c   1.000
_cell.angle_alpha   90.00
_cell.angle_beta   90.00
_cell.angle_gamma   90.00
#
_symmetry.space_group_name_H-M   'P 1'
#
loop_
_entity.id
_entity.type
_entity.pdbx_description
1 polymer ?
#
loop_
_entity_poly.entity_id
_entity_poly.type
_entity_poly.pdbx_seq_one_letter_code
_entity_poly.pdbx_strand_id
1 'polypeptide(L)'
;MRRPRSGRRRVLGSRSLYGRLKLDADKLKGAIAGVRDVGRLPDPIGAMQIHRELDDGLVLQRVSCPLGVLGVIFEARPDVVVQIASLAIKSGNGVILKGGKEAVRSCEALVKAIHQGLAQVGINPAVVRLLTTREETLELLRLDQYVDLIIPRGSNSFVRFVQENTRIPVLGHADGICHLYVDQGADLEKAVTIAVDAKTQYPSACNTIETLLVHRAVAAAFLPQVAAALQAKEVELRGDQSTCELIDAIAATAADWSTEYSDLILSIKIVESLTEAVEHINTYGSRHTEAIVTEDLQAAAEFMAQVDAAGVFHNCSTRFADGFRYGFGAEVGISTQKMPPRGPVGLEGLVTYKYMLVGDGHVVATYSGAAAKSFAHRDL
;
A
#
# COMPACT_ATOMS: atom_id res chain seq x y z
N MET A 1 -15.00 -11.46 41.35
CA MET A 1 -15.75 -10.54 40.46
C MET A 1 -14.77 -9.57 39.81
N ARG A 2 -14.39 -9.81 38.55
CA ARG A 2 -13.49 -8.91 37.77
C ARG A 2 -14.35 -7.94 36.96
N ARG A 3 -14.13 -6.63 37.15
CA ARG A 3 -14.83 -5.58 36.41
C ARG A 3 -14.35 -5.54 34.93
N PRO A 4 -15.23 -5.23 33.97
CA PRO A 4 -14.91 -5.32 32.55
C PRO A 4 -13.97 -4.17 32.09
N ARG A 5 -13.00 -4.51 31.23
CA ARG A 5 -11.99 -3.62 30.61
C ARG A 5 -12.53 -2.60 29.58
N SER A 6 -13.85 -2.30 29.59
CA SER A 6 -14.49 -1.46 28.56
C SER A 6 -14.13 0.05 28.61
N GLY A 7 -13.65 0.55 29.76
CA GLY A 7 -13.32 1.97 29.92
C GLY A 7 -12.00 2.40 29.26
N ARG A 8 -10.98 1.53 29.22
CA ARG A 8 -9.67 1.86 28.64
C ARG A 8 -9.69 1.95 27.09
N ARG A 9 -10.46 1.09 26.40
CA ARG A 9 -10.59 1.13 24.93
C ARG A 9 -11.23 2.43 24.41
N ARG A 10 -12.25 2.98 25.08
CA ARG A 10 -12.86 4.28 24.70
C ARG A 10 -11.92 5.47 24.87
N VAL A 11 -11.09 5.47 25.89
CA VAL A 11 -10.15 6.59 26.16
C VAL A 11 -8.93 6.52 25.22
N LEU A 12 -8.44 5.32 24.90
CA LEU A 12 -7.34 5.13 23.93
C LEU A 12 -7.80 5.46 22.50
N GLY A 13 -8.98 5.04 22.08
CA GLY A 13 -9.55 5.37 20.78
C GLY A 13 -9.75 6.87 20.58
N SER A 14 -10.20 7.62 21.60
CA SER A 14 -10.37 9.08 21.53
C SER A 14 -9.03 9.83 21.46
N ARG A 15 -8.01 9.39 22.17
CA ARG A 15 -6.65 9.96 22.12
C ARG A 15 -5.96 9.71 20.79
N SER A 16 -6.09 8.52 20.22
CA SER A 16 -5.56 8.18 18.89
C SER A 16 -6.22 9.01 17.81
N LEU A 17 -7.56 9.15 17.84
CA LEU A 17 -8.31 9.98 16.89
C LEU A 17 -7.90 11.46 16.98
N TYR A 18 -7.81 12.01 18.20
CA TYR A 18 -7.36 13.38 18.40
C TYR A 18 -5.94 13.62 17.89
N GLY A 19 -5.02 12.68 18.13
CA GLY A 19 -3.65 12.75 17.62
C GLY A 19 -3.57 12.76 16.09
N ARG A 20 -4.49 12.05 15.41
CA ARG A 20 -4.58 12.03 13.93
C ARG A 20 -5.15 13.35 13.39
N LEU A 21 -6.13 13.94 14.04
CA LEU A 21 -6.77 15.19 13.63
C LEU A 21 -5.93 16.44 13.89
N LYS A 22 -5.06 16.40 14.89
CA LYS A 22 -4.23 17.54 15.28
C LYS A 22 -3.26 17.90 14.15
N LEU A 23 -3.34 19.13 13.68
CA LEU A 23 -2.42 19.74 12.73
C LEU A 23 -1.62 20.84 13.47
N ASP A 24 -0.62 20.43 14.24
CA ASP A 24 0.28 21.34 14.94
C ASP A 24 1.41 21.86 14.03
N ALA A 25 2.25 22.73 14.59
CA ALA A 25 3.35 23.35 13.83
C ALA A 25 4.31 22.31 13.22
N ASP A 26 4.60 21.21 13.91
CA ASP A 26 5.52 20.19 13.45
C ASP A 26 4.91 19.38 12.30
N LYS A 27 3.64 19.00 12.41
CA LYS A 27 2.92 18.34 11.31
C LYS A 27 2.77 19.24 10.09
N LEU A 28 2.49 20.54 10.30
CA LEU A 28 2.42 21.50 9.21
C LEU A 28 3.77 21.66 8.53
N LYS A 29 4.86 21.74 9.29
CA LYS A 29 6.23 21.77 8.76
C LYS A 29 6.55 20.52 7.95
N GLY A 30 6.15 19.34 8.45
CA GLY A 30 6.28 18.08 7.72
C GLY A 30 5.47 18.05 6.42
N ALA A 31 4.24 18.55 6.44
CA ALA A 31 3.40 18.67 5.24
C ALA A 31 4.02 19.58 4.18
N ILE A 32 4.57 20.73 4.59
CA ILE A 32 5.27 21.67 3.70
C ILE A 32 6.52 21.01 3.08
N ALA A 33 7.29 20.28 3.90
CA ALA A 33 8.46 19.53 3.41
C ALA A 33 8.03 18.47 2.37
N GLY A 34 6.98 17.69 2.66
CA GLY A 34 6.45 16.69 1.75
C GLY A 34 6.00 17.27 0.39
N VAL A 35 5.32 18.44 0.40
CA VAL A 35 4.96 19.12 -0.87
C VAL A 35 6.20 19.52 -1.67
N ARG A 36 7.24 20.04 -0.99
CA ARG A 36 8.51 20.38 -1.65
C ARG A 36 9.22 19.16 -2.23
N ASP A 37 9.18 18.05 -1.51
CA ASP A 37 9.80 16.81 -1.96
C ASP A 37 9.06 16.25 -3.18
N VAL A 38 7.73 16.25 -3.20
CA VAL A 38 6.94 15.91 -4.40
C VAL A 38 7.28 16.83 -5.57
N GLY A 39 7.44 18.13 -5.33
CA GLY A 39 7.84 19.10 -6.36
C GLY A 39 9.19 18.79 -7.03
N ARG A 40 10.12 18.16 -6.29
CA ARG A 40 11.46 17.77 -6.78
C ARG A 40 11.49 16.43 -7.51
N LEU A 41 10.45 15.62 -7.37
CA LEU A 41 10.36 14.34 -8.10
C LEU A 41 10.40 14.59 -9.62
N PRO A 42 10.93 13.66 -10.40
CA PRO A 42 10.84 13.71 -11.87
C PRO A 42 9.38 13.88 -12.33
N ASP A 43 9.22 14.51 -13.48
CA ASP A 43 7.88 14.61 -14.10
C ASP A 43 7.48 13.23 -14.62
N PRO A 44 6.35 12.66 -14.17
CA PRO A 44 5.91 11.34 -14.63
C PRO A 44 5.20 11.41 -15.98
N ILE A 45 4.88 12.60 -16.48
CA ILE A 45 4.10 12.81 -17.73
C ILE A 45 5.07 12.89 -18.91
N GLY A 46 4.69 12.27 -20.03
CA GLY A 46 5.47 12.29 -21.26
C GLY A 46 6.70 11.37 -21.26
N ALA A 47 6.85 10.53 -20.24
CA ALA A 47 7.94 9.55 -20.21
C ALA A 47 7.77 8.52 -21.33
N MET A 48 8.78 8.40 -22.18
CA MET A 48 8.85 7.43 -23.27
C MET A 48 9.14 6.05 -22.70
N GLN A 49 8.19 5.11 -22.90
CA GLN A 49 8.30 3.73 -22.40
C GLN A 49 8.61 2.74 -23.53
N ILE A 50 8.14 3.03 -24.75
CA ILE A 50 8.44 2.29 -25.98
C ILE A 50 8.71 3.33 -27.07
N HIS A 51 9.79 3.14 -27.82
CA HIS A 51 10.10 3.89 -29.03
C HIS A 51 10.57 2.87 -30.06
N ARG A 52 9.69 2.54 -31.02
CA ARG A 52 9.91 1.41 -31.93
C ARG A 52 9.51 1.76 -33.35
N GLU A 53 10.39 1.52 -34.28
CA GLU A 53 10.09 1.55 -35.70
C GLU A 53 9.45 0.21 -36.09
N LEU A 54 8.21 0.26 -36.57
CA LEU A 54 7.48 -0.92 -37.04
C LEU A 54 7.81 -1.23 -38.49
N ASP A 55 8.05 -0.17 -39.30
CA ASP A 55 8.55 -0.19 -40.67
C ASP A 55 9.17 1.17 -40.97
N ASP A 56 9.84 1.35 -42.10
CA ASP A 56 10.46 2.60 -42.52
C ASP A 56 9.46 3.74 -42.47
N GLY A 57 9.71 4.72 -41.60
CA GLY A 57 8.83 5.87 -41.35
C GLY A 57 7.52 5.56 -40.58
N LEU A 58 7.30 4.31 -40.07
CA LEU A 58 6.18 3.97 -39.20
C LEU A 58 6.65 3.75 -37.77
N VAL A 59 6.50 4.77 -36.93
CA VAL A 59 7.08 4.80 -35.56
C VAL A 59 6.01 4.73 -34.49
N LEU A 60 6.09 3.71 -33.65
CA LEU A 60 5.26 3.52 -32.45
C LEU A 60 5.95 4.09 -31.22
N GLN A 61 5.22 4.89 -30.48
CA GLN A 61 5.61 5.38 -29.16
C GLN A 61 4.58 4.98 -28.10
N ARG A 62 5.04 4.58 -26.91
CA ARG A 62 4.19 4.47 -25.73
C ARG A 62 4.64 5.51 -24.71
N VAL A 63 3.74 6.45 -24.41
CA VAL A 63 4.06 7.64 -23.63
C VAL A 63 3.14 7.73 -22.43
N SER A 64 3.69 8.01 -21.24
CA SER A 64 2.89 8.19 -20.04
C SER A 64 1.99 9.44 -20.11
N CYS A 65 0.81 9.34 -19.53
CA CYS A 65 -0.16 10.42 -19.44
C CYS A 65 -0.96 10.33 -18.13
N PRO A 66 -1.63 11.41 -17.68
CA PRO A 66 -2.46 11.38 -16.48
C PRO A 66 -3.54 10.29 -16.55
N LEU A 67 -3.93 9.76 -15.38
CA LEU A 67 -5.13 8.90 -15.27
C LEU A 67 -6.40 9.70 -15.61
N GLY A 68 -6.52 10.93 -15.10
CA GLY A 68 -7.67 11.77 -15.27
C GLY A 68 -8.14 12.42 -13.96
N VAL A 69 -9.29 11.98 -13.42
CA VAL A 69 -9.85 12.51 -12.18
C VAL A 69 -9.81 11.46 -11.07
N LEU A 70 -9.19 11.81 -9.95
CA LEU A 70 -9.05 10.97 -8.77
C LEU A 70 -10.09 11.36 -7.71
N GLY A 71 -10.85 10.40 -7.19
CA GLY A 71 -11.70 10.55 -6.03
C GLY A 71 -11.01 10.01 -4.78
N VAL A 72 -10.67 10.86 -3.80
CA VAL A 72 -9.96 10.44 -2.60
C VAL A 72 -10.80 10.66 -1.38
N ILE A 73 -11.16 9.56 -0.70
CA ILE A 73 -12.03 9.58 0.47
C ILE A 73 -11.24 9.12 1.69
N PHE A 74 -11.12 9.97 2.71
CA PHE A 74 -10.27 9.69 3.86
C PHE A 74 -10.93 10.06 5.20
N GLU A 75 -10.56 9.31 6.26
CA GLU A 75 -11.03 9.51 7.63
C GLU A 75 -9.93 10.18 8.48
N ALA A 76 -10.30 11.15 9.30
CA ALA A 76 -9.51 11.70 10.43
C ALA A 76 -8.04 12.09 10.13
N ARG A 77 -7.70 12.49 8.89
CA ARG A 77 -6.32 12.83 8.49
C ARG A 77 -6.29 14.08 7.60
N PRO A 78 -6.38 15.30 8.15
CA PRO A 78 -6.35 16.52 7.33
C PRO A 78 -5.02 16.74 6.58
N ASP A 79 -3.90 16.22 7.08
CA ASP A 79 -2.58 16.23 6.43
C ASP A 79 -2.57 15.54 5.06
N VAL A 80 -3.43 14.57 4.85
CA VAL A 80 -3.60 13.86 3.58
C VAL A 80 -4.01 14.79 2.43
N VAL A 81 -4.73 15.88 2.72
CA VAL A 81 -5.16 16.87 1.72
C VAL A 81 -4.00 17.39 0.90
N VAL A 82 -2.95 17.89 1.56
CA VAL A 82 -1.80 18.48 0.86
C VAL A 82 -0.92 17.43 0.19
N GLN A 83 -0.77 16.28 0.83
CA GLN A 83 0.01 15.17 0.28
C GLN A 83 -0.60 14.67 -1.03
N ILE A 84 -1.89 14.36 -1.03
CA ILE A 84 -2.56 13.80 -2.20
C ILE A 84 -2.76 14.86 -3.29
N ALA A 85 -3.14 16.09 -2.92
CA ALA A 85 -3.27 17.15 -3.90
C ALA A 85 -1.95 17.44 -4.64
N SER A 86 -0.81 17.45 -3.93
CA SER A 86 0.49 17.65 -4.58
C SER A 86 0.85 16.52 -5.55
N LEU A 87 0.60 15.27 -5.19
CA LEU A 87 0.81 14.12 -6.08
C LEU A 87 -0.12 14.16 -7.30
N ALA A 88 -1.40 14.46 -7.09
CA ALA A 88 -2.38 14.58 -8.18
C ALA A 88 -1.99 15.68 -9.17
N ILE A 89 -1.64 16.88 -8.67
CA ILE A 89 -1.22 18.01 -9.50
C ILE A 89 0.07 17.67 -10.27
N LYS A 90 1.07 17.08 -9.59
CA LYS A 90 2.36 16.70 -10.19
C LYS A 90 2.20 15.64 -11.27
N SER A 91 1.22 14.74 -11.14
CA SER A 91 0.88 13.72 -12.14
C SER A 91 -0.17 14.18 -13.17
N GLY A 92 -0.53 15.48 -13.18
CA GLY A 92 -1.46 16.06 -14.15
C GLY A 92 -2.92 15.67 -13.96
N ASN A 93 -3.28 15.11 -12.81
CA ASN A 93 -4.64 14.67 -12.49
C ASN A 93 -5.45 15.77 -11.81
N GLY A 94 -6.77 15.79 -12.07
CA GLY A 94 -7.74 16.43 -11.20
C GLY A 94 -7.99 15.59 -9.95
N VAL A 95 -8.33 16.21 -8.81
CA VAL A 95 -8.62 15.49 -7.58
C VAL A 95 -9.84 16.02 -6.85
N ILE A 96 -10.73 15.09 -6.49
CA ILE A 96 -11.89 15.32 -5.63
C ILE A 96 -11.57 14.72 -4.26
N LEU A 97 -11.45 15.58 -3.25
CA LEU A 97 -11.10 15.22 -1.89
C LEU A 97 -12.36 15.16 -1.02
N LYS A 98 -12.51 14.13 -0.21
CA LYS A 98 -13.59 13.99 0.76
C LYS A 98 -13.04 13.54 2.11
N GLY A 99 -12.92 14.48 3.03
CA GLY A 99 -12.51 14.20 4.42
C GLY A 99 -13.68 13.79 5.32
N GLY A 100 -13.37 13.20 6.47
CA GLY A 100 -14.33 12.96 7.53
C GLY A 100 -14.91 14.27 8.07
N LYS A 101 -16.13 14.24 8.61
CA LYS A 101 -16.83 15.41 9.15
C LYS A 101 -16.04 16.14 10.25
N GLU A 102 -15.23 15.41 11.00
CA GLU A 102 -14.38 15.90 12.09
C GLU A 102 -13.19 16.74 11.60
N ALA A 103 -12.81 16.61 10.31
CA ALA A 103 -11.65 17.31 9.72
C ALA A 103 -12.06 18.43 8.74
N VAL A 104 -13.34 18.67 8.48
CA VAL A 104 -13.84 19.58 7.41
C VAL A 104 -13.18 20.96 7.47
N ARG A 105 -13.15 21.63 8.62
CA ARG A 105 -12.56 22.97 8.73
C ARG A 105 -11.06 23.01 8.39
N SER A 106 -10.33 21.97 8.81
CA SER A 106 -8.90 21.87 8.48
C SER A 106 -8.70 21.61 6.99
N CYS A 107 -9.52 20.75 6.40
CA CYS A 107 -9.49 20.46 4.96
C CYS A 107 -9.82 21.71 4.13
N GLU A 108 -10.84 22.49 4.51
CA GLU A 108 -11.21 23.74 3.85
C GLU A 108 -10.06 24.76 3.88
N ALA A 109 -9.41 24.92 5.04
CA ALA A 109 -8.27 25.83 5.18
C ALA A 109 -7.10 25.44 4.29
N LEU A 110 -6.78 24.13 4.23
CA LEU A 110 -5.70 23.58 3.41
C LEU A 110 -6.01 23.70 1.92
N VAL A 111 -7.24 23.35 1.49
CA VAL A 111 -7.66 23.49 0.08
C VAL A 111 -7.67 24.96 -0.34
N LYS A 112 -8.10 25.87 0.53
CA LYS A 112 -8.00 27.31 0.25
C LYS A 112 -6.55 27.76 0.00
N ALA A 113 -5.61 27.29 0.80
CA ALA A 113 -4.19 27.60 0.60
C ALA A 113 -3.66 27.02 -0.73
N ILE A 114 -4.06 25.78 -1.08
CA ILE A 114 -3.72 25.15 -2.38
C ILE A 114 -4.29 26.00 -3.51
N HIS A 115 -5.57 26.38 -3.47
CA HIS A 115 -6.20 27.21 -4.49
C HIS A 115 -5.49 28.56 -4.69
N GLN A 116 -5.04 29.19 -3.61
CA GLN A 116 -4.26 30.43 -3.68
C GLN A 116 -2.92 30.19 -4.40
N GLY A 117 -2.21 29.11 -4.08
CA GLY A 117 -0.96 28.77 -4.73
C GLY A 117 -1.14 28.46 -6.24
N LEU A 118 -2.18 27.68 -6.60
CA LEU A 118 -2.50 27.38 -8.00
C LEU A 118 -2.82 28.63 -8.81
N ALA A 119 -3.64 29.54 -8.25
CA ALA A 119 -4.01 30.79 -8.90
C ALA A 119 -2.78 31.68 -9.16
N GLN A 120 -1.80 31.72 -8.25
CA GLN A 120 -0.56 32.50 -8.42
C GLN A 120 0.28 32.03 -9.63
N VAL A 121 0.17 30.76 -10.02
CA VAL A 121 0.91 30.19 -11.17
C VAL A 121 0.02 29.97 -12.40
N GLY A 122 -1.20 30.52 -12.41
CA GLY A 122 -2.12 30.46 -13.55
C GLY A 122 -2.80 29.09 -13.76
N ILE A 123 -2.75 28.19 -12.77
CA ILE A 123 -3.47 26.92 -12.81
C ILE A 123 -4.88 27.10 -12.26
N ASN A 124 -5.89 26.57 -12.97
CA ASN A 124 -7.28 26.64 -12.53
C ASN A 124 -7.45 25.92 -11.16
N PRO A 125 -7.86 26.60 -10.09
CA PRO A 125 -8.06 25.96 -8.78
C PRO A 125 -9.10 24.83 -8.78
N ALA A 126 -9.98 24.76 -9.76
CA ALA A 126 -10.99 23.70 -9.87
C ALA A 126 -10.40 22.30 -10.06
N VAL A 127 -9.10 22.18 -10.38
CA VAL A 127 -8.39 20.88 -10.42
C VAL A 127 -8.33 20.18 -9.05
N VAL A 128 -8.53 20.93 -7.96
CA VAL A 128 -8.64 20.37 -6.59
C VAL A 128 -10.01 20.73 -6.03
N ARG A 129 -10.87 19.76 -5.84
CA ARG A 129 -12.22 19.94 -5.29
C ARG A 129 -12.35 19.30 -3.91
N LEU A 130 -13.02 19.96 -2.97
CA LEU A 130 -13.35 19.40 -1.66
C LEU A 130 -14.86 19.17 -1.56
N LEU A 131 -15.25 17.95 -1.17
CA LEU A 131 -16.60 17.60 -0.78
C LEU A 131 -16.70 17.57 0.75
N THR A 132 -17.84 18.00 1.29
CA THR A 132 -18.01 18.18 2.74
C THR A 132 -19.13 17.34 3.33
N THR A 133 -20.12 16.93 2.53
CA THR A 133 -21.29 16.19 3.01
C THR A 133 -21.16 14.67 2.77
N ARG A 134 -22.01 13.89 3.43
CA ARG A 134 -22.06 12.42 3.23
C ARG A 134 -22.76 12.06 1.92
N GLU A 135 -23.77 12.80 1.55
CA GLU A 135 -24.53 12.65 0.33
C GLU A 135 -23.62 12.78 -0.89
N GLU A 136 -22.75 13.79 -0.91
CA GLU A 136 -21.74 13.99 -1.96
C GLU A 136 -20.78 12.80 -2.07
N THR A 137 -20.54 12.04 -0.98
CA THR A 137 -19.71 10.83 -1.06
C THR A 137 -20.39 9.73 -1.86
N LEU A 138 -21.68 9.49 -1.62
CA LEU A 138 -22.44 8.48 -2.35
C LEU A 138 -22.63 8.86 -3.82
N GLU A 139 -22.78 10.15 -4.09
CA GLU A 139 -22.83 10.67 -5.47
C GLU A 139 -21.48 10.46 -6.16
N LEU A 140 -20.35 10.78 -5.51
CA LEU A 140 -19.01 10.57 -6.06
C LEU A 140 -18.79 9.11 -6.50
N LEU A 141 -19.25 8.13 -5.72
CA LEU A 141 -19.10 6.71 -6.03
C LEU A 141 -19.89 6.27 -7.28
N ARG A 142 -20.81 7.12 -7.79
CA ARG A 142 -21.63 6.85 -8.98
C ARG A 142 -21.16 7.59 -10.23
N LEU A 143 -20.14 8.44 -10.11
CA LEU A 143 -19.63 9.28 -11.20
C LEU A 143 -18.61 8.53 -12.08
N ASP A 144 -18.90 7.28 -12.47
CA ASP A 144 -18.04 6.41 -13.26
C ASP A 144 -17.71 6.95 -14.68
N GLN A 145 -18.48 7.92 -15.16
CA GLN A 145 -18.21 8.63 -16.42
C GLN A 145 -17.23 9.80 -16.28
N TYR A 146 -16.92 10.25 -15.05
CA TYR A 146 -16.14 11.47 -14.78
C TYR A 146 -14.97 11.23 -13.84
N VAL A 147 -14.96 10.16 -13.10
CA VAL A 147 -13.93 9.79 -12.12
C VAL A 147 -13.28 8.49 -12.55
N ASP A 148 -11.96 8.52 -12.67
CA ASP A 148 -11.19 7.40 -13.25
C ASP A 148 -10.68 6.44 -12.16
N LEU A 149 -10.51 6.93 -10.93
CA LEU A 149 -9.98 6.13 -9.81
C LEU A 149 -10.50 6.64 -8.48
N ILE A 150 -10.93 5.71 -7.60
CA ILE A 150 -11.24 6.01 -6.18
C ILE A 150 -10.13 5.47 -5.29
N ILE A 151 -9.70 6.29 -4.33
CA ILE A 151 -8.66 5.95 -3.35
C ILE A 151 -9.24 6.14 -1.93
N PRO A 152 -9.80 5.08 -1.32
CA PRO A 152 -10.26 5.13 0.07
C PRO A 152 -9.09 5.03 1.04
N ARG A 153 -9.12 5.87 2.09
CA ARG A 153 -8.13 5.91 3.18
C ARG A 153 -8.86 5.92 4.53
N GLY A 154 -9.15 4.76 5.08
CA GLY A 154 -9.92 4.63 6.32
C GLY A 154 -9.86 3.23 6.90
N SER A 155 -10.86 2.88 7.69
CA SER A 155 -11.02 1.54 8.26
C SER A 155 -11.29 0.47 7.18
N ASN A 156 -10.94 -0.78 7.48
CA ASN A 156 -11.16 -1.92 6.58
C ASN A 156 -12.62 -2.02 6.11
N SER A 157 -13.57 -1.82 7.04
CA SER A 157 -14.99 -1.83 6.72
C SER A 157 -15.39 -0.70 5.78
N PHE A 158 -14.75 0.46 5.88
CA PHE A 158 -14.98 1.58 4.99
C PHE A 158 -14.42 1.30 3.58
N VAL A 159 -13.21 0.74 3.49
CA VAL A 159 -12.60 0.37 2.20
C VAL A 159 -13.48 -0.66 1.48
N ARG A 160 -13.93 -1.70 2.18
CA ARG A 160 -14.86 -2.70 1.63
C ARG A 160 -16.17 -2.07 1.17
N PHE A 161 -16.76 -1.19 1.99
CA PHE A 161 -17.97 -0.46 1.60
C PHE A 161 -17.77 0.30 0.27
N VAL A 162 -16.65 1.00 0.10
CA VAL A 162 -16.35 1.70 -1.15
C VAL A 162 -16.23 0.73 -2.32
N GLN A 163 -15.49 -0.37 -2.16
CA GLN A 163 -15.31 -1.40 -3.20
C GLN A 163 -16.63 -2.04 -3.64
N GLU A 164 -17.56 -2.24 -2.73
CA GLU A 164 -18.87 -2.86 -2.99
C GLU A 164 -19.90 -1.88 -3.59
N ASN A 165 -19.67 -0.56 -3.48
CA ASN A 165 -20.68 0.45 -3.83
C ASN A 165 -20.26 1.36 -5.00
N THR A 166 -19.22 1.02 -5.77
CA THR A 166 -18.81 1.77 -6.95
C THR A 166 -18.46 0.86 -8.12
N ARG A 167 -18.60 1.38 -9.34
CA ARG A 167 -18.05 0.78 -10.57
C ARG A 167 -16.72 1.40 -10.98
N ILE A 168 -16.34 2.50 -10.36
CA ILE A 168 -15.06 3.15 -10.59
C ILE A 168 -13.96 2.23 -10.03
N PRO A 169 -12.83 2.03 -10.70
CA PRO A 169 -11.69 1.32 -10.14
C PRO A 169 -11.31 1.86 -8.76
N VAL A 170 -11.07 0.97 -7.80
CA VAL A 170 -10.71 1.35 -6.42
C VAL A 170 -9.29 0.91 -6.12
N LEU A 171 -8.42 1.84 -5.79
CA LEU A 171 -7.05 1.59 -5.36
C LEU A 171 -6.99 1.53 -3.83
N GLY A 172 -6.63 0.37 -3.29
CA GLY A 172 -6.49 0.20 -1.84
C GLY A 172 -6.47 -1.27 -1.42
N HIS A 173 -6.35 -1.47 -0.13
CA HIS A 173 -6.48 -2.78 0.51
C HIS A 173 -7.44 -2.66 1.69
N ALA A 174 -8.19 -3.72 1.97
CA ALA A 174 -9.11 -3.75 3.10
C ALA A 174 -8.41 -4.24 4.37
N ASP A 175 -7.53 -5.24 4.25
CA ASP A 175 -6.84 -5.86 5.39
C ASP A 175 -5.32 -5.86 5.17
N GLY A 176 -4.55 -5.71 6.26
CA GLY A 176 -3.09 -5.81 6.31
C GLY A 176 -2.65 -7.04 7.11
N ILE A 177 -2.83 -8.25 6.57
CA ILE A 177 -2.38 -9.49 7.20
C ILE A 177 -1.04 -9.88 6.58
N CYS A 178 0.04 -9.53 7.26
CA CYS A 178 1.40 -9.77 6.83
C CYS A 178 2.06 -10.89 7.64
N HIS A 179 2.99 -11.61 7.03
CA HIS A 179 3.71 -12.72 7.65
C HIS A 179 5.21 -12.49 7.64
N LEU A 180 5.87 -13.07 8.65
CA LEU A 180 7.31 -13.30 8.64
C LEU A 180 7.55 -14.80 8.78
N TYR A 181 8.27 -15.41 7.84
CA TYR A 181 8.70 -16.79 7.90
C TYR A 181 10.18 -16.88 8.30
N VAL A 182 10.47 -17.63 9.35
CA VAL A 182 11.83 -17.96 9.81
C VAL A 182 12.15 -19.36 9.33
N ASP A 183 12.99 -19.44 8.33
CA ASP A 183 13.40 -20.68 7.68
C ASP A 183 14.42 -21.48 8.52
N GLN A 184 14.61 -22.76 8.17
CA GLN A 184 15.62 -23.62 8.80
C GLN A 184 17.05 -23.09 8.66
N GLY A 185 17.35 -22.34 7.59
CA GLY A 185 18.63 -21.71 7.32
C GLY A 185 18.78 -20.31 7.90
N ALA A 186 17.91 -19.88 8.81
CA ALA A 186 17.93 -18.53 9.35
C ALA A 186 19.06 -18.29 10.34
N ASP A 187 19.67 -17.10 10.29
CA ASP A 187 20.40 -16.52 11.41
C ASP A 187 19.38 -16.09 12.47
N LEU A 188 19.40 -16.76 13.64
CA LEU A 188 18.38 -16.59 14.66
C LEU A 188 18.44 -15.24 15.38
N GLU A 189 19.60 -14.63 15.54
CA GLU A 189 19.74 -13.28 16.14
C GLU A 189 19.15 -12.22 15.20
N LYS A 190 19.44 -12.34 13.90
CA LYS A 190 18.86 -11.51 12.86
C LYS A 190 17.34 -11.70 12.82
N ALA A 191 16.85 -12.93 12.89
CA ALA A 191 15.43 -13.27 12.88
C ALA A 191 14.68 -12.64 14.08
N VAL A 192 15.25 -12.70 15.29
CA VAL A 192 14.66 -12.04 16.48
C VAL A 192 14.56 -10.53 16.26
N THR A 193 15.63 -9.90 15.77
CA THR A 193 15.66 -8.45 15.53
C THR A 193 14.59 -8.02 14.53
N ILE A 194 14.48 -8.74 13.41
CA ILE A 194 13.50 -8.47 12.36
C ILE A 194 12.08 -8.69 12.86
N ALA A 195 11.81 -9.79 13.57
CA ALA A 195 10.47 -10.10 14.08
C ALA A 195 9.97 -9.05 15.09
N VAL A 196 10.85 -8.61 16.00
CA VAL A 196 10.52 -7.57 16.97
C VAL A 196 10.22 -6.25 16.29
N ASP A 197 11.06 -5.80 15.35
CA ASP A 197 10.81 -4.57 14.57
C ASP A 197 9.51 -4.68 13.76
N ALA A 198 9.34 -5.78 13.04
CA ALA A 198 8.19 -5.99 12.16
C ALA A 198 6.85 -5.98 12.93
N LYS A 199 6.83 -6.34 14.22
CA LYS A 199 5.63 -6.28 15.06
C LYS A 199 5.49 -5.01 15.87
N THR A 200 6.58 -4.46 16.41
CA THR A 200 6.49 -3.46 17.49
C THR A 200 6.79 -2.02 17.06
N GLN A 201 7.42 -1.81 15.91
CA GLN A 201 7.80 -0.48 15.44
C GLN A 201 6.58 0.45 15.27
N TYR A 202 5.48 -0.07 14.69
CA TYR A 202 4.19 0.61 14.62
C TYR A 202 3.05 -0.42 14.47
N PRO A 203 2.49 -0.94 15.57
CA PRO A 203 1.58 -2.09 15.55
C PRO A 203 0.30 -1.91 14.73
N SER A 204 -0.17 -0.67 14.55
CA SER A 204 -1.40 -0.36 13.80
C SER A 204 -1.17 -0.05 12.33
N ALA A 205 0.01 -0.32 11.79
CA ALA A 205 0.26 -0.15 10.36
C ALA A 205 -0.05 -1.45 9.61
N CYS A 206 -0.61 -1.33 8.41
CA CYS A 206 -1.05 -2.44 7.57
C CYS A 206 0.08 -3.38 7.10
N ASN A 207 1.34 -2.95 7.18
CA ASN A 207 2.53 -3.75 6.86
C ASN A 207 3.23 -4.31 8.12
N THR A 208 2.59 -4.22 9.28
CA THR A 208 3.02 -4.91 10.50
C THR A 208 2.68 -6.40 10.39
N ILE A 209 3.57 -7.28 10.85
CA ILE A 209 3.26 -8.71 10.85
C ILE A 209 2.14 -9.04 11.84
N GLU A 210 1.22 -9.90 11.41
CA GLU A 210 0.15 -10.45 12.25
C GLU A 210 0.38 -11.93 12.53
N THR A 211 1.22 -12.60 11.71
CA THR A 211 1.61 -14.00 11.90
C THR A 211 3.11 -14.19 11.71
N LEU A 212 3.71 -14.94 12.63
CA LEU A 212 5.08 -15.43 12.59
C LEU A 212 5.06 -16.94 12.30
N LEU A 213 5.59 -17.35 11.16
CA LEU A 213 5.77 -18.75 10.78
C LEU A 213 7.21 -19.17 11.12
N VAL A 214 7.39 -20.32 11.75
CA VAL A 214 8.70 -20.80 12.17
C VAL A 214 8.92 -22.22 11.71
N HIS A 215 9.99 -22.46 10.96
CA HIS A 215 10.35 -23.81 10.54
C HIS A 215 10.64 -24.67 11.77
N ARG A 216 10.12 -25.91 11.81
CA ARG A 216 10.24 -26.85 12.93
C ARG A 216 11.68 -27.06 13.38
N ALA A 217 12.62 -27.15 12.42
CA ALA A 217 14.03 -27.41 12.74
C ALA A 217 14.68 -26.34 13.64
N VAL A 218 14.20 -25.11 13.60
CA VAL A 218 14.76 -23.99 14.42
C VAL A 218 13.83 -23.56 15.55
N ALA A 219 12.60 -24.07 15.61
CA ALA A 219 11.57 -23.62 16.54
C ALA A 219 12.02 -23.70 18.01
N ALA A 220 12.61 -24.81 18.44
CA ALA A 220 13.04 -25.01 19.83
C ALA A 220 14.15 -24.02 20.27
N ALA A 221 15.02 -23.60 19.35
CA ALA A 221 16.08 -22.64 19.62
C ALA A 221 15.62 -21.18 19.51
N PHE A 222 14.73 -20.89 18.53
CA PHE A 222 14.30 -19.54 18.19
C PHE A 222 13.16 -19.03 19.05
N LEU A 223 12.10 -19.85 19.27
CA LEU A 223 10.86 -19.39 19.91
C LEU A 223 11.06 -18.84 21.32
N PRO A 224 11.88 -19.45 22.23
CA PRO A 224 12.10 -18.87 23.56
C PRO A 224 12.73 -17.48 23.51
N GLN A 225 13.64 -17.24 22.56
CA GLN A 225 14.34 -15.96 22.42
C GLN A 225 13.41 -14.87 21.89
N VAL A 226 12.68 -15.15 20.80
CA VAL A 226 11.77 -14.16 20.20
C VAL A 226 10.57 -13.89 21.11
N ALA A 227 10.04 -14.90 21.82
CA ALA A 227 8.95 -14.74 22.76
C ALA A 227 9.35 -13.80 23.91
N ALA A 228 10.52 -14.01 24.52
CA ALA A 228 11.03 -13.13 25.58
C ALA A 228 11.18 -11.67 25.08
N ALA A 229 11.72 -11.47 23.88
CA ALA A 229 11.91 -10.15 23.28
C ALA A 229 10.58 -9.44 22.97
N LEU A 230 9.57 -10.17 22.44
CA LEU A 230 8.25 -9.66 22.13
C LEU A 230 7.43 -9.36 23.40
N GLN A 231 7.47 -10.25 24.39
CA GLN A 231 6.80 -10.06 25.69
C GLN A 231 7.38 -8.87 26.45
N ALA A 232 8.69 -8.62 26.37
CA ALA A 232 9.31 -7.40 26.91
C ALA A 232 8.78 -6.10 26.26
N LYS A 233 8.14 -6.20 25.07
CA LYS A 233 7.43 -5.12 24.38
C LYS A 233 5.91 -5.18 24.56
N GLU A 234 5.43 -5.97 25.54
CA GLU A 234 4.01 -6.15 25.86
C GLU A 234 3.19 -6.79 24.72
N VAL A 235 3.81 -7.56 23.82
CA VAL A 235 3.10 -8.29 22.76
C VAL A 235 2.44 -9.53 23.37
N GLU A 236 1.11 -9.67 23.15
CA GLU A 236 0.36 -10.89 23.43
C GLU A 236 0.67 -11.93 22.35
N LEU A 237 1.12 -13.11 22.75
CA LEU A 237 1.46 -14.20 21.83
C LEU A 237 0.31 -15.21 21.76
N ARG A 238 -0.07 -15.63 20.54
CA ARG A 238 -1.03 -16.69 20.27
C ARG A 238 -0.36 -17.77 19.45
N GLY A 239 -0.34 -19.01 19.94
CA GLY A 239 0.39 -20.11 19.32
C GLY A 239 -0.51 -21.26 18.87
N ASP A 240 -0.12 -21.95 17.81
CA ASP A 240 -0.64 -23.28 17.56
C ASP A 240 -0.21 -24.24 18.69
N GLN A 241 -0.69 -25.47 18.69
CA GLN A 241 -0.41 -26.43 19.75
C GLN A 241 1.12 -26.62 19.92
N SER A 242 1.85 -26.81 18.83
CA SER A 242 3.30 -27.02 18.88
C SER A 242 4.07 -25.81 19.43
N THR A 243 3.61 -24.60 19.14
CA THR A 243 4.16 -23.35 19.70
C THR A 243 3.91 -23.28 21.21
N CYS A 244 2.68 -23.59 21.67
CA CYS A 244 2.33 -23.57 23.09
C CYS A 244 3.06 -24.62 23.93
N GLU A 245 3.60 -25.66 23.32
CA GLU A 245 4.46 -26.64 23.98
C GLU A 245 5.89 -26.11 24.23
N LEU A 246 6.33 -25.07 23.49
CA LEU A 246 7.68 -24.52 23.58
C LEU A 246 7.74 -23.18 24.32
N ILE A 247 6.66 -22.38 24.30
CA ILE A 247 6.61 -21.05 24.93
C ILE A 247 5.25 -20.82 25.60
N ASP A 248 5.21 -19.87 26.55
CA ASP A 248 3.96 -19.40 27.15
C ASP A 248 3.21 -18.49 26.15
N ALA A 249 2.16 -19.05 25.54
CA ALA A 249 1.30 -18.38 24.57
C ALA A 249 -0.16 -18.82 24.74
N ILE A 250 -1.09 -17.96 24.37
CA ILE A 250 -2.51 -18.28 24.32
C ILE A 250 -2.74 -19.20 23.10
N ALA A 251 -3.57 -20.24 23.26
CA ALA A 251 -3.90 -21.12 22.14
C ALA A 251 -4.59 -20.34 21.02
N ALA A 252 -4.00 -20.36 19.83
CA ALA A 252 -4.56 -19.74 18.63
C ALA A 252 -5.77 -20.54 18.13
N THR A 253 -6.71 -19.83 17.56
CA THR A 253 -7.90 -20.38 16.88
C THR A 253 -7.76 -20.25 15.36
N ALA A 254 -8.62 -20.92 14.59
CA ALA A 254 -8.61 -20.78 13.14
C ALA A 254 -8.84 -19.32 12.66
N ALA A 255 -9.54 -18.51 13.45
CA ALA A 255 -9.77 -17.10 13.12
C ALA A 255 -8.52 -16.24 13.26
N ASP A 256 -7.57 -16.62 14.10
CA ASP A 256 -6.36 -15.84 14.33
C ASP A 256 -5.47 -15.75 13.07
N TRP A 257 -5.47 -16.79 12.23
CA TRP A 257 -4.69 -16.82 10.99
C TRP A 257 -5.15 -15.81 9.94
N SER A 258 -6.41 -15.36 10.00
CA SER A 258 -7.00 -14.39 9.07
C SER A 258 -7.38 -13.07 9.75
N THR A 259 -6.76 -12.77 10.90
CA THR A 259 -7.08 -11.58 11.69
C THR A 259 -5.98 -10.53 11.58
N GLU A 260 -6.33 -9.32 11.14
CA GLU A 260 -5.53 -8.12 11.34
C GLU A 260 -5.81 -7.55 12.74
N TYR A 261 -4.90 -7.76 13.67
CA TYR A 261 -5.06 -7.28 15.05
C TYR A 261 -4.89 -5.77 15.15
N SER A 262 -3.99 -5.20 14.34
CA SER A 262 -3.61 -3.77 14.41
C SER A 262 -3.21 -3.35 15.84
N ASP A 263 -2.70 -4.28 16.66
CA ASP A 263 -2.35 -4.12 18.07
C ASP A 263 -1.12 -4.97 18.40
N LEU A 264 -0.61 -4.90 19.63
CA LEU A 264 0.48 -5.72 20.14
C LEU A 264 0.01 -7.16 20.41
N ILE A 265 -0.46 -7.84 19.37
CA ILE A 265 -0.88 -9.25 19.36
C ILE A 265 -0.23 -9.90 18.14
N LEU A 266 0.38 -11.08 18.30
CA LEU A 266 1.05 -11.82 17.23
C LEU A 266 0.66 -13.29 17.29
N SER A 267 0.21 -13.84 16.16
CA SER A 267 0.02 -15.28 15.98
C SER A 267 1.33 -15.95 15.61
N ILE A 268 1.60 -17.15 16.13
CA ILE A 268 2.80 -17.92 15.84
C ILE A 268 2.40 -19.35 15.48
N LYS A 269 2.94 -19.84 14.37
CA LYS A 269 2.71 -21.21 13.90
C LYS A 269 4.03 -21.87 13.52
N ILE A 270 4.22 -23.12 13.95
CA ILE A 270 5.32 -23.97 13.49
C ILE A 270 4.88 -24.64 12.18
N VAL A 271 5.76 -24.62 11.18
CA VAL A 271 5.58 -25.24 9.86
C VAL A 271 6.69 -26.23 9.57
N GLU A 272 6.37 -27.27 8.78
CA GLU A 272 7.32 -28.35 8.48
C GLU A 272 8.26 -28.01 7.35
N SER A 273 7.89 -27.06 6.48
CA SER A 273 8.65 -26.75 5.27
C SER A 273 8.36 -25.34 4.75
N LEU A 274 9.22 -24.87 3.84
CA LEU A 274 9.00 -23.67 3.04
C LEU A 274 7.67 -23.73 2.28
N THR A 275 7.34 -24.89 1.69
CA THR A 275 6.08 -25.10 0.95
C THR A 275 4.87 -24.86 1.85
N GLU A 276 4.84 -25.41 3.08
CA GLU A 276 3.74 -25.17 4.01
C GLU A 276 3.65 -23.71 4.41
N ALA A 277 4.78 -23.03 4.61
CA ALA A 277 4.79 -21.59 4.89
C ALA A 277 4.17 -20.79 3.74
N VAL A 278 4.55 -21.08 2.49
CA VAL A 278 4.01 -20.41 1.29
C VAL A 278 2.51 -20.69 1.13
N GLU A 279 2.07 -21.92 1.35
CA GLU A 279 0.64 -22.29 1.31
C GLU A 279 -0.16 -21.54 2.38
N HIS A 280 0.37 -21.45 3.59
CA HIS A 280 -0.26 -20.68 4.68
C HIS A 280 -0.39 -19.20 4.31
N ILE A 281 0.69 -18.59 3.85
CA ILE A 281 0.72 -17.18 3.44
C ILE A 281 -0.28 -16.91 2.30
N ASN A 282 -0.25 -17.71 1.25
CA ASN A 282 -1.14 -17.54 0.10
C ASN A 282 -2.62 -17.78 0.45
N THR A 283 -2.90 -18.57 1.51
CA THR A 283 -4.26 -18.87 1.99
C THR A 283 -4.81 -17.76 2.89
N TYR A 284 -4.03 -17.28 3.86
CA TYR A 284 -4.49 -16.40 4.93
C TYR A 284 -4.03 -14.97 4.77
N GLY A 285 -2.95 -14.73 4.02
CA GLY A 285 -2.38 -13.39 3.80
C GLY A 285 -3.29 -12.48 2.98
N SER A 286 -3.16 -11.20 3.21
CA SER A 286 -3.89 -10.16 2.48
C SER A 286 -3.20 -9.72 1.18
N ARG A 287 -2.14 -10.39 0.77
CA ARG A 287 -1.28 -10.05 -0.37
C ARG A 287 -0.59 -8.70 -0.23
N HIS A 288 -0.35 -8.28 1.00
CA HIS A 288 0.25 -6.97 1.27
C HIS A 288 1.77 -7.08 1.27
N THR A 289 2.37 -7.57 2.33
CA THR A 289 3.83 -7.66 2.47
C THR A 289 4.21 -8.89 3.28
N GLU A 290 5.04 -9.72 2.70
CA GLU A 290 5.48 -10.98 3.29
C GLU A 290 7.00 -11.01 3.35
N ALA A 291 7.58 -11.67 4.35
CA ALA A 291 9.02 -11.74 4.48
C ALA A 291 9.51 -13.12 4.88
N ILE A 292 10.71 -13.48 4.41
CA ILE A 292 11.49 -14.66 4.84
C ILE A 292 12.79 -14.21 5.50
N VAL A 293 13.19 -14.91 6.56
CA VAL A 293 14.54 -14.82 7.12
C VAL A 293 15.25 -16.15 6.89
N THR A 294 16.31 -16.13 6.09
CA THR A 294 17.14 -17.28 5.76
C THR A 294 18.50 -16.85 5.22
N GLU A 295 19.54 -17.63 5.43
CA GLU A 295 20.83 -17.46 4.75
C GLU A 295 20.94 -18.38 3.50
N ASP A 296 19.94 -19.25 3.27
CA ASP A 296 19.84 -20.05 2.05
C ASP A 296 19.22 -19.21 0.92
N LEU A 297 20.06 -18.81 -0.05
CA LEU A 297 19.64 -18.00 -1.19
C LEU A 297 18.66 -18.74 -2.12
N GLN A 298 18.70 -20.08 -2.16
CA GLN A 298 17.77 -20.86 -2.97
C GLN A 298 16.37 -20.83 -2.32
N ALA A 299 16.29 -21.06 -1.01
CA ALA A 299 15.04 -20.94 -0.26
C ALA A 299 14.46 -19.52 -0.34
N ALA A 300 15.31 -18.49 -0.26
CA ALA A 300 14.89 -17.10 -0.45
C ALA A 300 14.29 -16.86 -1.86
N ALA A 301 14.98 -17.30 -2.90
CA ALA A 301 14.51 -17.15 -4.29
C ALA A 301 13.19 -17.89 -4.53
N GLU A 302 13.05 -19.11 -4.00
CA GLU A 302 11.83 -19.92 -4.10
C GLU A 302 10.65 -19.24 -3.39
N PHE A 303 10.85 -18.76 -2.15
CA PHE A 303 9.86 -17.99 -1.40
C PHE A 303 9.40 -16.76 -2.18
N MET A 304 10.36 -15.95 -2.66
CA MET A 304 10.07 -14.72 -3.39
C MET A 304 9.33 -14.95 -4.71
N ALA A 305 9.51 -16.10 -5.32
CA ALA A 305 8.82 -16.48 -6.56
C ALA A 305 7.40 -17.03 -6.34
N GLN A 306 7.17 -17.75 -5.22
CA GLN A 306 5.91 -18.46 -4.98
C GLN A 306 4.89 -17.67 -4.15
N VAL A 307 5.33 -16.70 -3.37
CA VAL A 307 4.45 -15.87 -2.54
C VAL A 307 3.77 -14.79 -3.38
N ASP A 308 2.43 -14.78 -3.38
CA ASP A 308 1.62 -13.78 -4.11
C ASP A 308 1.31 -12.58 -3.22
N ALA A 309 2.25 -11.66 -3.12
CA ALA A 309 2.08 -10.40 -2.37
C ALA A 309 2.60 -9.19 -3.14
N ALA A 310 2.21 -7.98 -2.70
CA ALA A 310 2.66 -6.72 -3.29
C ALA A 310 4.14 -6.44 -2.95
N GLY A 311 4.59 -6.86 -1.76
CA GLY A 311 5.99 -6.85 -1.35
C GLY A 311 6.41 -8.23 -0.84
N VAL A 312 7.53 -8.77 -1.33
CA VAL A 312 8.10 -10.03 -0.83
C VAL A 312 9.56 -9.76 -0.49
N PHE A 313 9.91 -9.93 0.77
CA PHE A 313 11.17 -9.45 1.33
C PHE A 313 12.05 -10.60 1.82
N HIS A 314 13.35 -10.40 1.72
CA HIS A 314 14.35 -11.30 2.24
C HIS A 314 15.23 -10.59 3.26
N ASN A 315 15.36 -11.14 4.47
CA ASN A 315 16.21 -10.66 5.56
C ASN A 315 15.97 -9.19 5.95
N CYS A 316 14.73 -8.71 5.90
CA CYS A 316 14.37 -7.38 6.38
C CYS A 316 12.92 -7.32 6.88
N SER A 317 12.63 -6.28 7.66
CA SER A 317 11.31 -6.05 8.25
C SER A 317 10.28 -5.70 7.19
N THR A 318 9.06 -6.25 7.32
CA THR A 318 7.90 -5.88 6.48
C THR A 318 7.57 -4.38 6.57
N ARG A 319 8.02 -3.72 7.64
CA ARG A 319 7.85 -2.28 7.86
C ARG A 319 8.54 -1.40 6.81
N PHE A 320 9.42 -1.94 5.98
CA PHE A 320 9.98 -1.21 4.84
C PHE A 320 8.99 -0.98 3.70
N ALA A 321 7.85 -1.67 3.64
CA ALA A 321 6.82 -1.47 2.61
C ALA A 321 6.10 -0.12 2.76
N ASP A 322 6.76 0.95 2.35
CA ASP A 322 6.35 2.33 2.53
C ASP A 322 6.95 3.18 1.41
N GLY A 323 6.14 4.03 0.78
CA GLY A 323 6.59 4.82 -0.37
C GLY A 323 7.74 5.78 -0.06
N PHE A 324 7.80 6.32 1.16
CA PHE A 324 8.93 7.17 1.56
C PHE A 324 10.22 6.34 1.70
N ARG A 325 10.13 5.15 2.34
CA ARG A 325 11.27 4.24 2.50
C ARG A 325 11.76 3.65 1.18
N TYR A 326 10.85 3.47 0.21
CA TYR A 326 11.21 3.06 -1.16
C TYR A 326 11.82 4.18 -2.00
N GLY A 327 11.86 5.42 -1.49
CA GLY A 327 12.39 6.56 -2.24
C GLY A 327 11.39 7.17 -3.22
N PHE A 328 10.09 6.83 -3.13
CA PHE A 328 9.04 7.41 -3.99
C PHE A 328 8.59 8.81 -3.52
N GLY A 329 9.19 9.32 -2.43
CA GLY A 329 8.91 10.64 -1.86
C GLY A 329 7.61 10.73 -1.07
N ALA A 330 6.52 10.27 -1.64
CA ALA A 330 5.20 10.22 -1.00
C ALA A 330 4.35 9.10 -1.62
N GLU A 331 3.28 8.70 -0.93
CA GLU A 331 2.33 7.72 -1.45
C GLU A 331 0.89 8.19 -1.26
N VAL A 332 0.02 7.85 -2.20
CA VAL A 332 -1.44 8.06 -2.06
C VAL A 332 -2.10 6.93 -1.27
N GLY A 333 -1.48 5.76 -1.24
CA GLY A 333 -1.96 4.56 -0.56
C GLY A 333 -1.14 3.34 -0.92
N ILE A 334 -1.56 2.19 -0.40
CA ILE A 334 -0.99 0.88 -0.74
C ILE A 334 -2.09 0.05 -1.38
N SER A 335 -1.76 -0.63 -2.48
CA SER A 335 -2.68 -1.53 -3.19
C SER A 335 -2.18 -2.97 -3.12
N THR A 336 -3.07 -3.90 -2.79
CA THR A 336 -2.79 -5.34 -2.81
C THR A 336 -3.37 -6.03 -4.05
N GLN A 337 -3.98 -5.26 -4.95
CA GLN A 337 -4.56 -5.79 -6.18
C GLN A 337 -3.48 -6.26 -7.16
N LYS A 338 -3.80 -7.23 -8.04
CA LYS A 338 -2.89 -7.66 -9.10
C LYS A 338 -2.86 -6.69 -10.28
N MET A 339 -3.97 -6.01 -10.54
CA MET A 339 -3.99 -4.94 -11.54
C MET A 339 -3.18 -3.75 -11.06
N PRO A 340 -2.27 -3.18 -11.88
CA PRO A 340 -1.48 -2.02 -11.51
C PRO A 340 -2.35 -0.79 -11.17
N PRO A 341 -1.86 0.08 -10.26
CA PRO A 341 -0.62 -0.06 -9.51
C PRO A 341 -0.75 -1.02 -8.32
N ARG A 342 0.36 -1.65 -7.90
CA ARG A 342 0.45 -2.59 -6.78
C ARG A 342 1.55 -2.18 -5.80
N GLY A 343 1.37 -2.43 -4.51
CA GLY A 343 2.27 -2.00 -3.44
C GLY A 343 2.06 -0.54 -3.05
N PRO A 344 3.05 0.12 -2.41
CA PRO A 344 3.04 1.55 -2.15
C PRO A 344 2.91 2.34 -3.46
N VAL A 345 1.85 3.14 -3.58
CA VAL A 345 1.51 3.87 -4.81
C VAL A 345 1.96 5.31 -4.69
N GLY A 346 3.06 5.63 -5.33
CA GLY A 346 3.60 6.98 -5.49
C GLY A 346 3.13 7.66 -6.78
N LEU A 347 3.95 8.61 -7.24
CA LEU A 347 3.66 9.44 -8.39
C LEU A 347 3.45 8.63 -9.69
N GLU A 348 4.29 7.59 -9.91
CA GLU A 348 4.23 6.73 -11.10
C GLU A 348 2.94 5.90 -11.16
N GLY A 349 2.34 5.58 -10.02
CA GLY A 349 1.07 4.86 -9.97
C GLY A 349 -0.16 5.72 -10.26
N LEU A 350 0.02 7.02 -10.44
CA LEU A 350 -1.05 7.98 -10.79
C LEU A 350 -1.03 8.38 -12.27
N VAL A 351 -0.25 7.70 -13.09
CA VAL A 351 -0.23 7.86 -14.54
C VAL A 351 -0.58 6.54 -15.23
N THR A 352 -1.05 6.66 -16.45
CA THR A 352 -1.21 5.56 -17.39
C THR A 352 -0.39 5.86 -18.65
N TYR A 353 -0.64 5.19 -19.74
CA TYR A 353 0.03 5.46 -21.01
C TYR A 353 -0.94 5.47 -22.17
N LYS A 354 -0.54 6.13 -23.25
CA LYS A 354 -1.19 6.03 -24.56
C LYS A 354 -0.18 5.65 -25.63
N TYR A 355 -0.68 5.00 -26.66
CA TYR A 355 0.12 4.76 -27.85
C TYR A 355 -0.05 5.91 -28.84
N MET A 356 1.07 6.36 -29.41
CA MET A 356 1.13 7.31 -30.52
C MET A 356 1.83 6.59 -31.67
N LEU A 357 1.19 6.58 -32.83
CA LEU A 357 1.73 5.97 -34.03
C LEU A 357 1.83 7.05 -35.10
N VAL A 358 3.04 7.27 -35.60
CA VAL A 358 3.33 8.23 -36.65
C VAL A 358 3.72 7.46 -37.91
N GLY A 359 3.09 7.76 -39.03
CA GLY A 359 3.36 7.13 -40.31
C GLY A 359 3.20 8.12 -41.46
N ASP A 360 3.49 7.67 -42.65
CA ASP A 360 3.35 8.43 -43.91
C ASP A 360 2.54 7.61 -44.94
N GLY A 361 1.22 7.58 -44.76
CA GLY A 361 0.31 6.83 -45.64
C GLY A 361 0.31 5.31 -45.50
N HIS A 362 0.88 4.76 -44.43
CA HIS A 362 0.91 3.32 -44.16
C HIS A 362 -0.51 2.76 -43.95
N VAL A 363 -0.79 1.62 -44.57
CA VAL A 363 -2.08 0.91 -44.46
C VAL A 363 -1.89 -0.53 -44.06
N VAL A 364 -2.78 -1.08 -43.24
CA VAL A 364 -2.70 -2.47 -42.74
C VAL A 364 -2.73 -3.50 -43.88
N ALA A 365 -3.36 -3.19 -44.99
CA ALA A 365 -3.41 -4.10 -46.14
C ALA A 365 -2.03 -4.48 -46.68
N THR A 366 -1.02 -3.61 -46.57
CA THR A 366 0.36 -3.90 -46.96
C THR A 366 0.99 -5.02 -46.11
N TYR A 367 0.49 -5.24 -44.89
CA TYR A 367 1.01 -6.21 -43.91
C TYR A 367 0.06 -7.40 -43.75
N SER A 368 -0.87 -7.60 -44.69
CA SER A 368 -1.90 -8.64 -44.61
C SER A 368 -1.97 -9.44 -45.92
N GLY A 369 -2.36 -10.73 -45.84
CA GLY A 369 -2.54 -11.62 -47.00
C GLY A 369 -1.27 -12.34 -47.46
N ALA A 370 -1.34 -13.01 -48.63
CA ALA A 370 -0.27 -13.89 -49.10
C ALA A 370 1.01 -13.17 -49.53
N ALA A 371 0.94 -11.86 -49.84
CA ALA A 371 2.08 -11.03 -50.19
C ALA A 371 2.41 -9.97 -49.12
N ALA A 372 2.07 -10.26 -47.86
CA ALA A 372 2.28 -9.33 -46.74
C ALA A 372 3.75 -8.96 -46.56
N LYS A 373 4.03 -7.66 -46.43
CA LYS A 373 5.31 -7.14 -45.98
C LYS A 373 5.52 -7.50 -44.49
N SER A 374 6.73 -7.87 -44.11
CA SER A 374 7.09 -8.09 -42.71
C SER A 374 7.35 -6.76 -41.99
N PHE A 375 6.99 -6.69 -40.71
CA PHE A 375 7.38 -5.57 -39.85
C PHE A 375 8.87 -5.67 -39.47
N ALA A 376 9.52 -4.53 -39.27
CA ALA A 376 10.90 -4.44 -38.82
C ALA A 376 11.05 -4.62 -37.30
N HIS A 377 10.09 -4.10 -36.52
CA HIS A 377 10.07 -4.12 -35.05
C HIS A 377 11.42 -3.73 -34.39
N ARG A 378 12.00 -2.64 -34.84
CA ARG A 378 13.31 -2.15 -34.36
C ARG A 378 13.11 -1.14 -33.24
N ASP A 379 13.64 -1.42 -32.02
CA ASP A 379 13.67 -0.44 -30.94
C ASP A 379 14.65 0.69 -31.28
N LEU A 380 14.25 1.95 -31.02
CA LEU A 380 14.97 3.19 -31.34
C LEU A 380 15.58 3.83 -30.08
#